data_2f76248e5376870b1ae2ba0b1f084e07
#
_entry.id   2f76248e5376870b1ae2ba0b1f084e07
#
_cell.length_a   1.000
_cell.length_b   1.000
_cell.length_c   1.000
_cell.angle_alpha   90.00
_cell.angle_beta   90.00
_cell.angle_gamma   90.00
#
_symmetry.space_group_name_H-M   'P 1'
#
loop_
_entity.id
_entity.type
_entity.pdbx_description
1 polymer ?
#
loop_
_entity_poly.entity_id
_entity_poly.type
_entity_poly.pdbx_seq_one_letter_code
_entity_poly.pdbx_strand_id
1 'polypeptide(L)'
;MKISPSKLISLLFFVFSGYYVYTAYQIQVFAFDENAPFNAKTFPIYLGFAGLIFSALYIILPEANPTNVDLKVLDYKKTIGLVILMILYGLTILRAGYFLSTSIFLVASYIILGERKWIWIFILSFPFVAIFMYLLHGLLNIYLRDPFLKYIGIMG
;
A
#
# COMPACT_ATOMS: atom_id res chain seq x y z
N MET A 1 4.27 -30.03 18.22
CA MET A 1 4.07 -28.58 18.32
C MET A 1 3.14 -28.17 17.17
N LYS A 2 1.88 -27.81 17.43
CA LYS A 2 0.98 -27.27 16.40
C LYS A 2 1.40 -25.81 16.20
N ILE A 3 2.00 -25.53 15.06
CA ILE A 3 2.28 -24.14 14.65
C ILE A 3 0.93 -23.46 14.45
N SER A 4 0.68 -22.36 15.13
CA SER A 4 -0.58 -21.63 14.96
C SER A 4 -0.64 -21.03 13.55
N PRO A 5 -1.83 -20.90 12.97
CA PRO A 5 -2.00 -20.28 11.64
C PRO A 5 -1.37 -18.88 11.56
N SER A 6 -1.43 -18.11 12.64
CA SER A 6 -0.86 -16.78 12.74
C SER A 6 0.67 -16.81 12.59
N LYS A 7 1.35 -17.75 13.24
CA LYS A 7 2.81 -17.90 13.12
C LYS A 7 3.24 -18.34 11.73
N LEU A 8 2.43 -19.18 11.08
CA LEU A 8 2.68 -19.59 9.70
C LEU A 8 2.61 -18.38 8.74
N ILE A 9 1.59 -17.54 8.90
CA ILE A 9 1.45 -16.31 8.10
C ILE A 9 2.64 -15.38 8.37
N SER A 10 3.05 -15.22 9.62
CA SER A 10 4.20 -14.37 9.96
C SER A 10 5.51 -14.91 9.39
N LEU A 11 5.69 -16.22 9.33
CA LEU A 11 6.85 -16.85 8.69
C LEU A 11 6.86 -16.58 7.18
N LEU A 12 5.71 -16.71 6.52
CA LEU A 12 5.58 -16.35 5.09
C LEU A 12 5.91 -14.88 4.85
N PHE A 13 5.42 -14.01 5.73
CA PHE A 13 5.68 -12.57 5.63
C PHE A 13 7.16 -12.25 5.87
N PHE A 14 7.82 -12.97 6.77
CA PHE A 14 9.26 -12.86 7.02
C PHE A 14 10.08 -13.22 5.77
N VAL A 15 9.77 -14.36 5.15
CA VAL A 15 10.44 -14.80 3.90
C VAL A 15 10.19 -13.81 2.77
N PHE A 16 8.95 -13.34 2.62
CA PHE A 16 8.59 -12.34 1.62
C PHE A 16 9.36 -11.03 1.83
N SER A 17 9.42 -10.53 3.07
CA SER A 17 10.16 -9.32 3.40
C SER A 17 11.66 -9.47 3.14
N GLY A 18 12.23 -10.65 3.42
CA GLY A 18 13.64 -10.95 3.12
C GLY A 18 13.92 -10.92 1.60
N TYR A 19 13.05 -11.55 0.81
CA TYR A 19 13.15 -11.49 -0.65
C TYR A 19 12.97 -10.06 -1.17
N TYR A 20 12.05 -9.30 -0.58
CA TYR A 20 11.81 -7.91 -0.94
C TYR A 20 13.06 -7.03 -0.67
N VAL A 21 13.72 -7.19 0.49
CA VAL A 21 14.98 -6.49 0.79
C VAL A 21 16.06 -6.87 -0.21
N TYR A 22 16.19 -8.15 -0.53
CA TYR A 22 17.17 -8.62 -1.52
C TYR A 22 16.95 -7.96 -2.89
N THR A 23 15.72 -7.91 -3.36
CA THR A 23 15.40 -7.24 -4.64
C THR A 23 15.55 -5.73 -4.58
N ALA A 24 15.27 -5.11 -3.42
CA ALA A 24 15.45 -3.68 -3.22
C ALA A 24 16.92 -3.25 -3.34
N TYR A 25 17.87 -4.08 -2.91
CA TYR A 25 19.30 -3.80 -3.11
C TYR A 25 19.72 -3.84 -4.59
N GLN A 26 18.99 -4.55 -5.44
CA GLN A 26 19.28 -4.64 -6.88
C GLN A 26 18.71 -3.47 -7.70
N ILE A 27 17.94 -2.58 -7.09
CA ILE A 27 17.41 -1.38 -7.77
C ILE A 27 18.60 -0.55 -8.26
N GLN A 28 18.63 -0.29 -9.55
CA GLN A 28 19.67 0.58 -10.16
C GLN A 28 19.38 2.04 -9.77
N VAL A 29 20.37 2.69 -9.21
CA VAL A 29 20.35 4.12 -8.91
C VAL A 29 21.16 4.84 -9.96
N PHE A 30 20.68 5.97 -10.44
CA PHE A 30 21.44 6.79 -11.38
C PHE A 30 22.72 7.33 -10.72
N ALA A 31 23.81 7.46 -11.50
CA ALA A 31 25.13 7.84 -11.00
C ALA A 31 25.13 9.21 -10.26
N PHE A 32 24.24 10.13 -10.62
CA PHE A 32 24.10 11.43 -9.95
C PHE A 32 23.36 11.34 -8.60
N ASP A 33 22.60 10.26 -8.37
CA ASP A 33 21.82 10.03 -7.14
C ASP A 33 22.52 9.05 -6.18
N GLU A 34 23.66 8.48 -6.58
CA GLU A 34 24.34 7.44 -5.83
C GLU A 34 24.84 7.92 -4.47
N ASN A 35 25.22 9.19 -4.36
CA ASN A 35 25.67 9.84 -3.13
C ASN A 35 24.55 10.63 -2.42
N ALA A 36 23.32 10.61 -2.94
CA ALA A 36 22.21 11.27 -2.28
C ALA A 36 21.84 10.52 -0.99
N PRO A 37 21.59 11.23 0.13
CA PRO A 37 21.17 10.60 1.38
C PRO A 37 19.84 9.86 1.26
N PHE A 38 19.06 10.17 0.24
CA PHE A 38 17.80 9.53 -0.11
C PHE A 38 17.78 9.24 -1.62
N ASN A 39 17.84 7.97 -2.00
CA ASN A 39 17.79 7.51 -3.38
C ASN A 39 16.66 6.49 -3.59
N ALA A 40 16.41 6.07 -4.82
CA ALA A 40 15.29 5.21 -5.20
C ALA A 40 15.22 3.89 -4.41
N LYS A 41 16.34 3.35 -3.93
CA LYS A 41 16.40 2.11 -3.14
C LYS A 41 16.21 2.31 -1.64
N THR A 42 16.38 3.54 -1.14
CA THR A 42 16.39 3.82 0.30
C THR A 42 15.05 3.46 0.96
N PHE A 43 13.95 3.94 0.40
CA PHE A 43 12.61 3.67 0.93
C PHE A 43 12.23 2.17 0.88
N PRO A 44 12.41 1.45 -0.24
CA PRO A 44 12.17 0.01 -0.30
C PRO A 44 12.98 -0.78 0.72
N ILE A 45 14.26 -0.46 0.92
CA ILE A 45 15.12 -1.13 1.89
C ILE A 45 14.58 -0.95 3.32
N TYR A 46 14.28 0.28 3.73
CA TYR A 46 13.74 0.53 5.07
C TYR A 46 12.38 -0.16 5.29
N LEU A 47 11.50 -0.13 4.28
CA LEU A 47 10.21 -0.81 4.36
C LEU A 47 10.39 -2.32 4.51
N GLY A 48 11.30 -2.92 3.77
CA GLY A 48 11.61 -4.34 3.86
C GLY A 48 12.20 -4.72 5.22
N PHE A 49 13.12 -3.93 5.78
CA PHE A 49 13.63 -4.15 7.13
C PHE A 49 12.55 -4.00 8.20
N ALA A 50 11.66 -3.02 8.08
CA ALA A 50 10.52 -2.91 8.98
C ALA A 50 9.65 -4.17 8.94
N GLY A 51 9.37 -4.69 7.75
CA GLY A 51 8.65 -5.97 7.56
C GLY A 51 9.36 -7.15 8.21
N LEU A 52 10.68 -7.25 8.10
CA LEU A 52 11.48 -8.29 8.76
C LEU A 52 11.40 -8.18 10.28
N ILE A 53 11.55 -6.98 10.82
CA ILE A 53 11.50 -6.73 12.27
C ILE A 53 10.13 -7.09 12.83
N PHE A 54 9.03 -6.60 12.23
CA PHE A 54 7.69 -6.87 12.72
C PHE A 54 7.31 -8.34 12.62
N SER A 55 7.67 -9.01 11.52
CA SER A 55 7.40 -10.44 11.37
C SER A 55 8.23 -11.28 12.33
N ALA A 56 9.50 -10.95 12.57
CA ALA A 56 10.35 -11.61 13.53
C ALA A 56 9.82 -11.42 14.97
N LEU A 57 9.44 -10.22 15.35
CA LEU A 57 8.84 -9.93 16.65
C LEU A 57 7.58 -10.76 16.86
N TYR A 58 6.71 -10.87 15.85
CA TYR A 58 5.49 -11.66 15.97
C TYR A 58 5.75 -13.16 16.10
N ILE A 59 6.81 -13.69 15.47
CA ILE A 59 7.20 -15.10 15.61
C ILE A 59 7.73 -15.39 17.02
N ILE A 60 8.50 -14.46 17.60
CA ILE A 60 9.16 -14.63 18.91
C ILE A 60 8.18 -14.40 20.06
N LEU A 61 7.28 -13.40 19.94
CA LEU A 61 6.34 -13.07 20.99
C LEU A 61 5.35 -14.23 21.24
N PRO A 62 5.07 -14.55 22.51
CA PRO A 62 4.05 -15.54 22.82
C PRO A 62 2.67 -15.02 22.39
N GLU A 63 1.88 -15.86 21.75
CA GLU A 63 0.48 -15.54 21.46
C GLU A 63 -0.29 -15.37 22.77
N ALA A 64 -0.75 -14.18 23.04
CA ALA A 64 -1.47 -13.85 24.28
C ALA A 64 -2.81 -14.61 24.41
N ASN A 65 -3.46 -14.93 23.29
CA ASN A 65 -4.63 -15.80 23.21
C ASN A 65 -4.72 -16.38 21.79
N PRO A 66 -4.96 -17.69 21.62
CA PRO A 66 -5.33 -18.22 20.32
C PRO A 66 -6.71 -17.62 19.98
N THR A 67 -6.71 -16.57 19.19
CA THR A 67 -7.95 -16.03 18.65
C THR A 67 -8.53 -17.13 17.76
N ASN A 68 -9.55 -17.83 18.25
CA ASN A 68 -10.39 -18.64 17.39
C ASN A 68 -11.07 -17.67 16.41
N VAL A 69 -10.40 -17.38 15.31
CA VAL A 69 -10.99 -16.59 14.23
C VAL A 69 -12.14 -17.42 13.70
N ASP A 70 -13.33 -17.05 14.10
CA ASP A 70 -14.54 -17.67 13.54
C ASP A 70 -14.65 -17.23 12.08
N LEU A 71 -14.19 -18.09 11.17
CA LEU A 71 -14.21 -17.84 9.74
C LEU A 71 -15.62 -17.57 9.20
N LYS A 72 -16.66 -17.88 9.98
CA LYS A 72 -18.06 -17.56 9.64
C LYS A 72 -18.38 -16.07 9.75
N VAL A 73 -17.59 -15.30 10.49
CA VAL A 73 -17.74 -13.83 10.64
C VAL A 73 -17.09 -13.07 9.48
N LEU A 74 -16.26 -13.72 8.68
CA LEU A 74 -15.62 -13.10 7.50
C LEU A 74 -16.65 -12.83 6.41
N ASP A 75 -16.83 -11.56 6.08
CA ASP A 75 -17.66 -11.12 4.96
C ASP A 75 -16.91 -11.32 3.64
N TYR A 76 -16.93 -12.57 3.16
CA TYR A 76 -16.24 -12.94 1.90
C TYR A 76 -16.65 -12.08 0.71
N LYS A 77 -17.90 -11.57 0.69
CA LYS A 77 -18.38 -10.71 -0.40
C LYS A 77 -17.62 -9.38 -0.43
N LYS A 78 -17.41 -8.76 0.73
CA LYS A 78 -16.64 -7.51 0.84
C LYS A 78 -15.17 -7.76 0.51
N THR A 79 -14.59 -8.84 1.02
CA THR A 79 -13.19 -9.19 0.75
C THR A 79 -12.94 -9.41 -0.74
N ILE A 80 -13.77 -10.22 -1.41
CA ILE A 80 -13.67 -10.47 -2.85
C ILE A 80 -13.89 -9.17 -3.63
N GLY A 81 -14.88 -8.36 -3.23
CA GLY A 81 -15.13 -7.05 -3.83
C GLY A 81 -13.93 -6.12 -3.78
N LEU A 82 -13.23 -6.06 -2.63
CA LEU A 82 -12.02 -5.27 -2.49
C LEU A 82 -10.86 -5.81 -3.34
N VAL A 83 -10.69 -7.14 -3.43
CA VAL A 83 -9.65 -7.74 -4.29
C VAL A 83 -9.89 -7.41 -5.76
N ILE A 84 -11.13 -7.54 -6.23
CA ILE A 84 -11.49 -7.16 -7.61
C ILE A 84 -11.21 -5.66 -7.83
N LEU A 85 -11.59 -4.82 -6.88
CA LEU A 85 -11.36 -3.39 -6.95
C LEU A 85 -9.87 -3.04 -6.99
N MET A 86 -9.02 -3.75 -6.25
CA MET A 86 -7.57 -3.60 -6.32
C MET A 86 -7.00 -3.95 -7.70
N ILE A 87 -7.49 -5.01 -8.31
CA ILE A 87 -7.07 -5.41 -9.67
C ILE A 87 -7.48 -4.32 -10.68
N LEU A 88 -8.72 -3.84 -10.60
CA LEU A 88 -9.21 -2.75 -11.46
C LEU A 88 -8.41 -1.47 -11.26
N TYR A 89 -8.08 -1.13 -10.02
CA TYR A 89 -7.20 0.02 -9.70
C TYR A 89 -5.84 -0.12 -10.38
N GLY A 90 -5.18 -1.27 -10.28
CA GLY A 90 -3.90 -1.51 -10.93
C GLY A 90 -3.93 -1.36 -12.45
N LEU A 91 -5.03 -1.75 -13.10
CA LEU A 91 -5.22 -1.57 -14.54
C LEU A 91 -5.53 -0.12 -14.93
N THR A 92 -6.19 0.61 -14.04
CA THR A 92 -6.69 1.96 -14.33
C THR A 92 -5.65 3.03 -14.06
N ILE A 93 -4.75 2.82 -13.07
CA ILE A 93 -3.76 3.82 -12.64
C ILE A 93 -2.83 4.26 -13.78
N LEU A 94 -2.46 3.35 -14.68
CA LEU A 94 -1.58 3.64 -15.81
C LEU A 94 -2.25 4.52 -16.88
N ARG A 95 -3.59 4.50 -16.96
CA ARG A 95 -4.37 5.20 -17.98
C ARG A 95 -4.99 6.49 -17.47
N ALA A 96 -5.62 6.44 -16.31
CA ALA A 96 -6.35 7.57 -15.72
C ALA A 96 -5.49 8.45 -14.80
N GLY A 97 -4.30 7.97 -14.44
CA GLY A 97 -3.40 8.66 -13.51
C GLY A 97 -3.68 8.35 -12.05
N TYR A 98 -2.77 8.83 -11.18
CA TYR A 98 -2.82 8.51 -9.75
C TYR A 98 -4.01 9.15 -9.05
N PHE A 99 -4.22 10.47 -9.25
CA PHE A 99 -5.23 11.22 -8.52
C PHE A 99 -6.64 10.66 -8.73
N LEU A 100 -7.05 10.48 -9.99
CA LEU A 100 -8.39 10.02 -10.33
C LEU A 100 -8.58 8.55 -9.93
N SER A 101 -7.63 7.68 -10.26
CA SER A 101 -7.74 6.25 -9.95
C SER A 101 -7.78 5.99 -8.46
N THR A 102 -6.93 6.66 -7.67
CA THR A 102 -6.89 6.47 -6.21
C THR A 102 -8.14 7.05 -5.54
N SER A 103 -8.65 8.20 -6.00
CA SER A 103 -9.88 8.77 -5.47
C SER A 103 -11.08 7.85 -5.70
N ILE A 104 -11.23 7.31 -6.92
CA ILE A 104 -12.30 6.36 -7.24
C ILE A 104 -12.15 5.08 -6.43
N PHE A 105 -10.92 4.56 -6.31
CA PHE A 105 -10.63 3.37 -5.52
C PHE A 105 -11.04 3.55 -4.05
N LEU A 106 -10.68 4.66 -3.41
CA LEU A 106 -11.04 4.95 -2.03
C LEU A 106 -12.54 5.06 -1.85
N VAL A 107 -13.23 5.83 -2.70
CA VAL A 107 -14.68 5.99 -2.65
C VAL A 107 -15.37 4.63 -2.79
N ALA A 108 -15.00 3.84 -3.78
CA ALA A 108 -15.58 2.51 -4.02
C ALA A 108 -15.28 1.54 -2.86
N SER A 109 -14.08 1.60 -2.28
CA SER A 109 -13.69 0.80 -1.11
C SER A 109 -14.56 1.10 0.11
N TYR A 110 -14.81 2.38 0.41
CA TYR A 110 -15.68 2.78 1.52
C TYR A 110 -17.11 2.29 1.31
N ILE A 111 -17.64 2.37 0.08
CA ILE A 111 -18.98 1.87 -0.25
C ILE A 111 -19.07 0.35 -0.07
N ILE A 112 -18.07 -0.41 -0.53
CA ILE A 112 -18.01 -1.88 -0.37
C ILE A 112 -17.94 -2.26 1.11
N LEU A 113 -17.19 -1.51 1.91
CA LEU A 113 -17.09 -1.72 3.36
C LEU A 113 -18.40 -1.42 4.10
N GLY A 114 -19.32 -0.70 3.46
CA GLY A 114 -20.65 -0.41 4.01
C GLY A 114 -20.77 0.98 4.62
N GLU A 115 -19.80 1.86 4.43
CA GLU A 115 -19.92 3.26 4.85
C GLU A 115 -20.95 3.96 3.96
N ARG A 116 -21.89 4.65 4.58
CA ARG A 116 -22.99 5.33 3.89
C ARG A 116 -22.98 6.85 4.05
N LYS A 117 -22.06 7.37 4.84
CA LYS A 117 -21.95 8.82 5.07
C LYS A 117 -21.14 9.46 3.95
N TRP A 118 -21.80 9.84 2.89
CA TRP A 118 -21.19 10.42 1.68
C TRP A 118 -20.20 11.56 1.96
N ILE A 119 -20.53 12.43 2.93
CA ILE A 119 -19.67 13.55 3.33
C ILE A 119 -18.30 13.04 3.82
N TRP A 120 -18.30 12.02 4.67
CA TRP A 120 -17.06 11.45 5.20
C TRP A 120 -16.27 10.70 4.12
N ILE A 121 -16.94 10.01 3.21
CA ILE A 121 -16.29 9.33 2.09
C ILE A 121 -15.53 10.36 1.22
N PHE A 122 -16.17 11.48 0.87
CA PHE A 122 -15.52 12.52 0.07
C PHE A 122 -14.41 13.23 0.82
N ILE A 123 -14.61 13.62 2.08
CA ILE A 123 -13.59 14.29 2.91
C ILE A 123 -12.36 13.41 3.15
N LEU A 124 -12.55 12.09 3.34
CA LEU A 124 -11.42 11.18 3.53
C LEU A 124 -10.71 10.81 2.22
N SER A 125 -11.43 10.71 1.11
CA SER A 125 -10.84 10.27 -0.16
C SER A 125 -10.07 11.39 -0.87
N PHE A 126 -10.71 12.51 -1.17
CA PHE A 126 -10.10 13.54 -2.01
C PHE A 126 -8.96 14.32 -1.33
N PRO A 127 -9.12 14.85 -0.11
CA PRO A 127 -8.01 15.53 0.57
C PRO A 127 -6.83 14.61 0.87
N PHE A 128 -7.09 13.34 1.21
CA PHE A 128 -6.04 12.38 1.46
C PHE A 128 -5.18 12.16 0.20
N VAL A 129 -5.82 11.95 -0.96
CA VAL A 129 -5.12 11.78 -2.23
C VAL A 129 -4.36 13.05 -2.63
N ALA A 130 -4.98 14.21 -2.43
CA ALA A 130 -4.35 15.50 -2.75
C ALA A 130 -3.11 15.77 -1.86
N ILE A 131 -3.22 15.53 -0.55
CA ILE A 131 -2.11 15.69 0.38
C ILE A 131 -0.98 14.72 0.02
N PHE A 132 -1.31 13.45 -0.23
CA PHE A 132 -0.32 12.44 -0.59
C PHE A 132 0.37 12.77 -1.92
N MET A 133 -0.37 13.26 -2.89
CA MET A 133 0.17 13.72 -4.16
C MET A 133 1.10 14.94 -3.98
N TYR A 134 0.70 15.92 -3.17
CA TYR A 134 1.54 17.07 -2.84
C TYR A 134 2.84 16.62 -2.15
N LEU A 135 2.77 15.63 -1.27
CA LEU A 135 3.91 15.08 -0.55
C LEU A 135 4.88 14.36 -1.50
N LEU A 136 4.36 13.58 -2.45
CA LEU A 136 5.17 12.92 -3.47
C LEU A 136 5.87 13.91 -4.41
N HIS A 137 5.16 14.95 -4.86
CA HIS A 137 5.73 15.98 -5.73
C HIS A 137 6.70 16.90 -4.99
N GLY A 138 6.30 17.39 -3.81
CA GLY A 138 7.05 18.40 -3.07
C GLY A 138 8.27 17.88 -2.31
N LEU A 139 8.17 16.67 -1.71
CA LEU A 139 9.25 16.09 -0.90
C LEU A 139 10.11 15.08 -1.66
N LEU A 140 9.51 14.29 -2.53
CA LEU A 140 10.20 13.19 -3.19
C LEU A 140 10.58 13.50 -4.65
N ASN A 141 10.17 14.64 -5.18
CA ASN A 141 10.39 15.02 -6.59
C ASN A 141 9.92 13.92 -7.59
N ILE A 142 8.95 13.10 -7.18
CA ILE A 142 8.38 12.02 -8.00
C ILE A 142 7.21 12.59 -8.79
N TYR A 143 7.43 12.81 -10.09
CA TYR A 143 6.38 13.23 -11.00
C TYR A 143 5.54 12.03 -11.44
N LEU A 144 4.39 11.84 -10.77
CA LEU A 144 3.41 10.87 -11.21
C LEU A 144 2.73 11.37 -12.48
N ARG A 145 2.69 10.51 -13.49
CA ARG A 145 2.02 10.85 -14.77
C ARG A 145 0.50 10.86 -14.53
N ASP A 146 -0.07 12.05 -14.40
CA ASP A 146 -1.51 12.27 -14.28
C ASP A 146 -2.03 13.01 -15.50
N PRO A 147 -2.57 12.28 -16.51
CA PRO A 147 -3.11 12.90 -17.71
C PRO A 147 -4.26 13.86 -17.42
N PHE A 148 -5.01 13.62 -16.34
CA PHE A 148 -6.13 14.45 -15.91
C PHE A 148 -5.68 15.81 -15.38
N LEU A 149 -4.64 15.87 -14.56
CA LEU A 149 -4.11 17.13 -14.01
C LEU A 149 -3.42 17.98 -15.09
N LYS A 150 -2.81 17.33 -16.06
CA LYS A 150 -2.27 18.01 -17.24
C LYS A 150 -3.38 18.68 -18.06
N TYR A 151 -4.54 18.03 -18.18
CA TYR A 151 -5.68 18.57 -18.92
C TYR A 151 -6.31 19.78 -18.21
N ILE A 152 -6.28 19.84 -16.88
CA ILE A 152 -6.79 20.96 -16.07
C ILE A 152 -5.76 22.12 -15.95
N GLY A 153 -4.53 21.94 -16.47
CA GLY A 153 -3.50 23.00 -16.45
C GLY A 153 -2.84 23.24 -15.09
N ILE A 154 -2.99 22.33 -14.14
CA ILE A 154 -2.38 22.42 -12.79
C ILE A 154 -0.93 21.93 -12.82
N MET A 155 -0.55 21.14 -13.84
CA MET A 155 0.82 20.67 -14.09
C MET A 155 1.15 20.87 -15.57
N GLY A 156 1.93 21.90 -15.83
CA GLY A 156 2.53 22.18 -17.13
C GLY A 156 3.89 21.49 -17.25
#